data_000dd95e4073a419e1561ab5ddea3230
#
_entry.id   000dd95e4073a419e1561ab5ddea3230
#
_cell.length_a   1.000
_cell.length_b   1.000
_cell.length_c   1.000
_cell.angle_alpha   90.00
_cell.angle_beta   90.00
_cell.angle_gamma   90.00
#
_symmetry.space_group_name_H-M   'P 1'
#
loop_
_entity.id
_entity.type
_entity.pdbx_description
1 polymer ?
#
loop_
_entity_poly.entity_id
_entity_poly.type
_entity_poly.pdbx_seq_one_letter_code
_entity_poly.pdbx_strand_id
1 'polypeptide(L)'
;EIRLSLVGSEMCIRDSLWDNVTGKKMYITGGIGSTRHGEAFGKNYELPNSTAYCETCASIANCMWNLRMFMLHGDAKYIDVLERSLYNAVLSGISLDGKEFFYPNVLSCDENGAERSEWFNCSCCPSNLSRFVPSIPGYVYATSDAGVYVNLYGANQAGITLGNGKRIDMSQKTSYPWEGNIELTVTPESKQEFSIMLRIPGWVDNRPVPSDLYTYMNACL
;
A
#
# COMPACT_ATOMS: atom_id res chain seq x y z
N GLU A 1 -19.26 -10.99 8.81
CA GLU A 1 -18.58 -12.11 9.47
C GLU A 1 -18.27 -13.20 8.46
N ILE A 2 -17.16 -13.07 7.72
CA ILE A 2 -16.63 -14.19 6.93
C ILE A 2 -15.46 -14.74 7.74
N ARG A 3 -15.74 -15.47 8.79
CA ARG A 3 -14.83 -16.51 9.28
C ARG A 3 -14.99 -17.71 8.36
N LEU A 4 -14.47 -17.61 7.18
CA LEU A 4 -14.05 -18.81 6.47
C LEU A 4 -12.92 -19.41 7.31
N SER A 5 -13.16 -20.58 7.86
CA SER A 5 -12.10 -21.47 8.31
C SER A 5 -11.26 -21.82 7.08
N LEU A 6 -10.36 -20.92 6.70
CA LEU A 6 -9.30 -21.22 5.75
C LEU A 6 -8.48 -22.32 6.41
N VAL A 7 -8.60 -23.51 5.89
CA VAL A 7 -7.78 -24.65 6.33
C VAL A 7 -6.32 -24.25 6.13
N GLY A 8 -5.44 -24.61 7.04
CA GLY A 8 -4.05 -24.11 7.10
C GLY A 8 -3.26 -24.15 5.78
N SER A 9 -3.60 -25.05 4.84
CA SER A 9 -2.99 -25.12 3.51
C SER A 9 -3.27 -23.88 2.63
N GLU A 10 -4.46 -23.29 2.69
CA GLU A 10 -4.82 -22.11 1.88
C GLU A 10 -4.15 -20.85 2.42
N MET A 11 -3.95 -20.75 3.72
CA MET A 11 -3.16 -19.68 4.33
C MET A 11 -1.69 -19.77 3.88
N CYS A 12 -1.10 -20.96 3.93
CA CYS A 12 0.28 -21.18 3.47
C CYS A 12 0.47 -20.85 1.98
N ILE A 13 -0.48 -21.20 1.12
CA ILE A 13 -0.43 -20.86 -0.31
C ILE A 13 -0.42 -19.34 -0.51
N ARG A 14 -1.34 -18.65 0.15
CA ARG A 14 -1.45 -17.18 0.05
C ARG A 14 -0.19 -16.49 0.57
N ASP A 15 0.32 -16.91 1.72
CA ASP A 15 1.52 -16.36 2.32
C ASP A 15 2.74 -16.62 1.42
N SER A 16 2.87 -17.83 0.86
CA SER A 16 3.93 -18.16 -0.09
C SER A 16 3.85 -17.35 -1.38
N LEU A 17 2.65 -17.06 -1.88
CA LEU A 17 2.46 -16.18 -3.05
C LEU A 17 2.88 -14.76 -2.71
N TRP A 18 2.52 -14.26 -1.54
CA TRP A 18 2.91 -12.93 -1.08
C TRP A 18 4.43 -12.81 -0.95
N ASP A 19 5.07 -13.78 -0.29
CA ASP A 19 6.53 -13.83 -0.16
C ASP A 19 7.24 -13.90 -1.52
N ASN A 20 6.67 -14.64 -2.49
CA ASN A 20 7.23 -14.69 -3.83
C ASN A 20 7.11 -13.36 -4.57
N VAL A 21 5.96 -12.69 -4.48
CA VAL A 21 5.75 -11.41 -5.14
C VAL A 21 6.65 -10.33 -4.52
N THR A 22 6.61 -10.17 -3.21
CA THR A 22 7.35 -9.11 -2.52
C THR A 22 8.85 -9.35 -2.48
N GLY A 23 9.28 -10.62 -2.44
CA GLY A 23 10.69 -10.97 -2.39
C GLY A 23 11.37 -11.16 -3.73
N LYS A 24 10.62 -11.29 -4.85
CA LYS A 24 11.23 -11.68 -6.14
C LYS A 24 10.63 -11.01 -7.37
N LYS A 25 9.49 -10.33 -7.25
CA LYS A 25 8.72 -9.86 -8.42
C LYS A 25 8.15 -8.44 -8.27
N MET A 26 8.42 -7.78 -7.16
CA MET A 26 7.97 -6.42 -6.90
C MET A 26 9.09 -5.44 -7.28
N TYR A 27 8.73 -4.37 -7.97
CA TYR A 27 9.64 -3.27 -8.24
C TYR A 27 9.87 -2.40 -7.00
N ILE A 28 10.97 -1.65 -6.99
CA ILE A 28 11.31 -0.75 -5.87
C ILE A 28 10.20 0.27 -5.55
N THR A 29 9.39 0.62 -6.54
CA THR A 29 8.21 1.48 -6.38
C THR A 29 7.02 0.80 -5.69
N GLY A 30 7.06 -0.51 -5.51
CA GLY A 30 5.92 -1.30 -5.09
C GLY A 30 5.01 -1.73 -6.24
N GLY A 31 5.35 -1.34 -7.49
CA GLY A 31 4.66 -1.80 -8.69
C GLY A 31 4.91 -3.29 -8.92
N ILE A 32 3.96 -3.96 -9.57
CA ILE A 32 4.01 -5.38 -9.89
C ILE A 32 3.59 -5.63 -11.35
N GLY A 33 4.02 -6.77 -11.91
CA GLY A 33 3.75 -7.14 -13.30
C GLY A 33 4.82 -6.60 -14.25
N SER A 34 5.77 -7.46 -14.65
CA SER A 34 6.91 -7.04 -15.48
C SER A 34 6.63 -7.14 -16.98
N THR A 35 5.66 -7.94 -17.40
CA THR A 35 5.42 -8.19 -18.82
C THR A 35 4.07 -7.65 -19.30
N ARG A 36 4.09 -7.01 -20.47
CA ARG A 36 2.89 -6.55 -21.15
C ARG A 36 2.07 -7.72 -21.74
N HIS A 37 2.76 -8.77 -22.17
CA HIS A 37 2.07 -9.95 -22.72
C HIS A 37 1.34 -10.69 -21.60
N GLY A 38 0.02 -10.74 -21.71
CA GLY A 38 -0.85 -11.33 -20.69
C GLY A 38 -0.96 -10.54 -19.40
N GLU A 39 -0.42 -9.31 -19.34
CA GLU A 39 -0.44 -8.44 -18.14
C GLU A 39 0.05 -9.21 -16.90
N ALA A 40 1.21 -9.85 -17.01
CA ALA A 40 1.61 -10.93 -16.13
C ALA A 40 2.92 -10.64 -15.37
N PHE A 41 3.16 -11.47 -14.35
CA PHE A 41 4.47 -11.57 -13.73
C PHE A 41 5.46 -12.30 -14.67
N GLY A 42 6.68 -11.81 -14.74
CA GLY A 42 7.81 -12.53 -15.31
C GLY A 42 8.34 -13.61 -14.38
N LYS A 43 9.52 -14.16 -14.71
CA LYS A 43 10.26 -15.06 -13.84
C LYS A 43 10.71 -14.33 -12.57
N ASN A 44 11.16 -15.08 -11.58
CA ASN A 44 11.75 -14.49 -10.38
C ASN A 44 12.94 -13.59 -10.77
N TYR A 45 12.99 -12.39 -10.21
CA TYR A 45 14.01 -11.36 -10.45
C TYR A 45 14.04 -10.79 -11.89
N GLU A 46 13.04 -11.09 -12.70
CA GLU A 46 12.85 -10.47 -14.00
C GLU A 46 12.11 -9.14 -13.84
N LEU A 47 12.88 -8.09 -13.60
CA LEU A 47 12.40 -6.75 -13.26
C LEU A 47 13.05 -5.67 -14.16
N PRO A 48 12.85 -5.74 -15.49
CA PRO A 48 13.39 -4.74 -16.41
C PRO A 48 12.75 -3.37 -16.16
N ASN A 49 13.56 -2.29 -16.18
CA ASN A 49 13.06 -0.95 -15.87
C ASN A 49 12.32 -0.29 -17.05
N SER A 50 12.89 -0.37 -18.25
CA SER A 50 12.35 0.32 -19.44
C SER A 50 11.14 -0.39 -20.07
N THR A 51 11.02 -1.70 -19.87
CA THR A 51 9.93 -2.53 -20.40
C THR A 51 8.96 -3.00 -19.32
N ALA A 52 9.14 -2.52 -18.09
CA ALA A 52 8.23 -2.80 -16.98
C ALA A 52 6.80 -2.43 -17.37
N TYR A 53 5.88 -3.37 -17.26
CA TYR A 53 4.47 -3.05 -17.49
C TYR A 53 3.90 -2.27 -16.30
N CYS A 54 4.05 -2.80 -15.10
CA CYS A 54 3.67 -2.14 -13.83
C CYS A 54 2.34 -1.40 -13.93
N GLU A 55 1.31 -2.07 -14.42
CA GLU A 55 0.01 -1.47 -14.63
C GLU A 55 -0.51 -0.77 -13.38
N THR A 56 -1.07 0.41 -13.54
CA THR A 56 -1.66 1.18 -12.43
C THR A 56 -2.75 0.38 -11.71
N CYS A 57 -3.57 -0.39 -12.44
CA CYS A 57 -4.55 -1.30 -11.82
C CYS A 57 -3.92 -2.41 -11.00
N ALA A 58 -2.80 -2.97 -11.45
CA ALA A 58 -2.08 -3.99 -10.69
C ALA A 58 -1.49 -3.41 -9.38
N SER A 59 -1.00 -2.18 -9.43
CA SER A 59 -0.51 -1.47 -8.24
C SER A 59 -1.63 -1.20 -7.24
N ILE A 60 -2.82 -0.83 -7.70
CA ILE A 60 -4.02 -0.69 -6.86
C ILE A 60 -4.41 -2.04 -6.24
N ALA A 61 -4.43 -3.10 -7.05
CA ALA A 61 -4.74 -4.45 -6.57
C ALA A 61 -3.72 -4.91 -5.51
N ASN A 62 -2.43 -4.55 -5.67
CA ASN A 62 -1.39 -4.81 -4.68
C ASN A 62 -1.70 -4.11 -3.35
N CYS A 63 -2.11 -2.84 -3.37
CA CYS A 63 -2.55 -2.14 -2.15
C CYS A 63 -3.74 -2.84 -1.47
N MET A 64 -4.76 -3.22 -2.24
CA MET A 64 -5.93 -3.93 -1.72
C MET A 64 -5.58 -5.30 -1.14
N TRP A 65 -4.68 -6.03 -1.79
CA TRP A 65 -4.22 -7.34 -1.32
C TRP A 65 -3.45 -7.20 -0.01
N ASN A 66 -2.53 -6.25 0.08
CA ASN A 66 -1.75 -6.00 1.28
C ASN A 66 -2.61 -5.57 2.47
N LEU A 67 -3.67 -4.74 2.26
CA LEU A 67 -4.62 -4.45 3.32
C LEU A 67 -5.30 -5.74 3.84
N ARG A 68 -5.72 -6.65 2.94
CA ARG A 68 -6.36 -7.91 3.35
C ARG A 68 -5.40 -8.82 4.10
N MET A 69 -4.14 -8.88 3.67
CA MET A 69 -3.08 -9.61 4.39
C MET A 69 -2.87 -9.02 5.80
N PHE A 70 -2.82 -7.69 5.91
CA PHE A 70 -2.75 -7.02 7.20
C PHE A 70 -3.95 -7.36 8.10
N MET A 71 -5.15 -7.32 7.58
CA MET A 71 -6.37 -7.66 8.35
C MET A 71 -6.40 -9.11 8.85
N LEU A 72 -5.62 -9.99 8.25
CA LEU A 72 -5.51 -11.40 8.66
C LEU A 72 -4.41 -11.61 9.70
N HIS A 73 -3.30 -10.91 9.58
CA HIS A 73 -2.08 -11.17 10.34
C HIS A 73 -1.75 -10.07 11.36
N GLY A 74 -2.22 -8.83 11.15
CA GLY A 74 -1.89 -7.66 11.99
C GLY A 74 -0.42 -7.21 11.88
N ASP A 75 0.33 -7.69 10.86
CA ASP A 75 1.76 -7.42 10.72
C ASP A 75 2.01 -6.18 9.85
N ALA A 76 2.80 -5.24 10.37
CA ALA A 76 3.12 -3.96 9.72
C ALA A 76 3.77 -4.10 8.35
N LYS A 77 4.47 -5.21 8.06
CA LYS A 77 5.13 -5.46 6.76
C LYS A 77 4.18 -5.35 5.57
N TYR A 78 2.92 -5.72 5.75
CA TYR A 78 1.90 -5.59 4.70
C TYR A 78 1.55 -4.12 4.44
N ILE A 79 1.49 -3.32 5.50
CA ILE A 79 1.25 -1.88 5.34
C ILE A 79 2.47 -1.17 4.75
N ASP A 80 3.69 -1.65 5.01
CA ASP A 80 4.89 -1.10 4.37
C ASP A 80 4.86 -1.27 2.85
N VAL A 81 4.43 -2.44 2.36
CA VAL A 81 4.24 -2.69 0.92
C VAL A 81 3.10 -1.84 0.37
N LEU A 82 1.98 -1.76 1.10
CA LEU A 82 0.83 -0.95 0.73
C LEU A 82 1.22 0.53 0.58
N GLU A 83 1.86 1.11 1.59
CA GLU A 83 2.28 2.52 1.59
C GLU A 83 3.24 2.81 0.43
N ARG A 84 4.24 1.95 0.21
CA ARG A 84 5.17 2.07 -0.91
C ARG A 84 4.46 2.04 -2.25
N SER A 85 3.58 1.06 -2.46
CA SER A 85 2.81 0.94 -3.69
C SER A 85 1.90 2.14 -3.90
N LEU A 86 1.24 2.61 -2.84
CA LEU A 86 0.38 3.78 -2.88
C LEU A 86 1.12 5.03 -3.35
N TYR A 87 2.21 5.39 -2.67
CA TYR A 87 2.92 6.63 -2.96
C TYR A 87 3.70 6.60 -4.26
N ASN A 88 4.26 5.45 -4.65
CA ASN A 88 5.23 5.39 -5.75
C ASN A 88 4.72 4.69 -7.01
N ALA A 89 3.67 3.88 -6.93
CA ALA A 89 3.14 3.13 -8.06
C ALA A 89 1.68 3.47 -8.40
N VAL A 90 0.87 3.87 -7.42
CA VAL A 90 -0.52 4.27 -7.66
C VAL A 90 -0.62 5.77 -7.92
N LEU A 91 -0.10 6.62 -7.03
CA LEU A 91 -0.20 8.06 -7.17
C LEU A 91 0.60 8.59 -8.37
N SER A 92 1.69 7.93 -8.75
CA SER A 92 2.39 8.24 -10.00
C SER A 92 1.55 7.93 -11.25
N GLY A 93 0.53 7.11 -11.11
CA GLY A 93 -0.41 6.77 -12.20
C GLY A 93 -1.36 7.89 -12.60
N ILE A 94 -1.38 9.02 -11.88
CA ILE A 94 -2.22 10.18 -12.18
C ILE A 94 -1.36 11.45 -12.25
N SER A 95 -1.66 12.36 -13.16
CA SER A 95 -1.01 13.66 -13.25
C SER A 95 -1.39 14.56 -12.06
N LEU A 96 -0.57 15.57 -11.78
CA LEU A 96 -0.81 16.50 -10.67
C LEU A 96 -2.10 17.28 -10.80
N ASP A 97 -2.55 17.54 -12.03
CA ASP A 97 -3.82 18.20 -12.30
C ASP A 97 -5.02 17.24 -12.38
N GLY A 98 -4.76 15.92 -12.23
CA GLY A 98 -5.77 14.87 -12.18
C GLY A 98 -6.40 14.50 -13.52
N LYS A 99 -5.86 14.95 -14.65
CA LYS A 99 -6.49 14.79 -15.98
C LYS A 99 -5.90 13.70 -16.84
N GLU A 100 -4.67 13.29 -16.56
CA GLU A 100 -3.94 12.32 -17.35
C GLU A 100 -3.47 11.15 -16.49
N PHE A 101 -3.36 9.99 -17.09
CA PHE A 101 -3.14 8.74 -16.40
C PHE A 101 -2.06 7.89 -17.08
N PHE A 102 -1.33 7.10 -16.30
CA PHE A 102 -0.57 5.98 -16.82
C PHE A 102 -1.42 4.70 -16.84
N TYR A 103 -1.32 3.96 -17.93
CA TYR A 103 -1.72 2.57 -18.01
C TYR A 103 -0.49 1.71 -17.62
N PRO A 104 0.53 1.51 -18.50
CA PRO A 104 1.83 1.02 -18.04
C PRO A 104 2.56 2.14 -17.29
N ASN A 105 3.14 1.82 -16.16
CA ASN A 105 3.89 2.75 -15.33
C ASN A 105 5.36 2.30 -15.26
N VAL A 106 6.11 2.53 -16.34
CA VAL A 106 7.51 2.12 -16.47
C VAL A 106 8.43 2.86 -15.50
N LEU A 107 9.55 2.24 -15.13
CA LEU A 107 10.50 2.82 -14.18
C LEU A 107 11.62 3.64 -14.85
N SER A 108 11.84 3.44 -16.13
CA SER A 108 12.85 4.15 -16.92
C SER A 108 12.26 4.49 -18.27
N CYS A 109 12.40 5.74 -18.68
CA CYS A 109 11.98 6.23 -19.98
C CYS A 109 13.22 6.59 -20.80
N ASP A 110 13.22 6.27 -22.07
CA ASP A 110 14.15 6.80 -23.07
C ASP A 110 13.61 8.14 -23.64
N GLU A 111 14.26 8.63 -24.69
CA GLU A 111 13.87 9.90 -25.35
C GLU A 111 12.43 9.92 -25.88
N ASN A 112 11.81 8.75 -26.08
CA ASN A 112 10.43 8.61 -26.54
C ASN A 112 9.42 8.46 -25.38
N GLY A 113 9.88 8.48 -24.15
CA GLY A 113 9.15 8.58 -22.89
C GLY A 113 7.89 7.73 -22.72
N ALA A 114 7.57 7.38 -21.52
CA ALA A 114 6.19 7.01 -21.20
C ALA A 114 5.41 8.29 -20.92
N GLU A 115 4.38 8.53 -21.71
CA GLU A 115 3.49 9.69 -21.52
C GLU A 115 2.18 9.26 -20.87
N ARG A 116 1.62 10.13 -20.04
CA ARG A 116 0.26 9.97 -19.56
C ARG A 116 -0.72 10.31 -20.68
N SER A 117 -1.90 9.75 -20.61
CA SER A 117 -2.98 10.00 -21.55
C SER A 117 -4.25 10.39 -20.81
N GLU A 118 -5.04 11.27 -21.39
CA GLU A 118 -6.35 11.65 -20.84
C GLU A 118 -7.30 10.44 -20.77
N TRP A 119 -7.19 9.53 -21.71
CA TRP A 119 -8.05 8.35 -21.79
C TRP A 119 -7.42 7.19 -22.55
N PHE A 120 -7.98 5.99 -22.37
CA PHE A 120 -7.58 4.75 -23.04
C PHE A 120 -8.79 4.03 -23.60
N ASN A 121 -8.60 3.23 -24.66
CA ASN A 121 -9.67 2.37 -25.20
C ASN A 121 -10.22 1.40 -24.14
N CYS A 122 -9.33 0.85 -23.30
CA CYS A 122 -9.71 0.19 -22.05
C CYS A 122 -9.40 1.16 -20.89
N SER A 123 -10.41 1.78 -20.35
CA SER A 123 -10.27 2.83 -19.31
C SER A 123 -10.21 2.26 -17.88
N CYS A 124 -9.65 1.06 -17.70
CA CYS A 124 -9.59 0.42 -16.38
C CYS A 124 -8.78 1.27 -15.37
N CYS A 125 -7.63 1.80 -15.75
CA CYS A 125 -6.76 2.54 -14.83
C CYS A 125 -7.37 3.86 -14.34
N PRO A 126 -7.90 4.76 -15.20
CA PRO A 126 -8.58 5.97 -14.74
C PRO A 126 -9.77 5.67 -13.82
N SER A 127 -10.64 4.73 -14.22
CA SER A 127 -11.82 4.37 -13.43
C SER A 127 -11.45 3.69 -12.11
N ASN A 128 -10.38 2.90 -12.08
CA ASN A 128 -9.91 2.25 -10.87
C ASN A 128 -9.28 3.27 -9.90
N LEU A 129 -8.49 4.22 -10.40
CA LEU A 129 -7.97 5.34 -9.61
C LEU A 129 -9.10 6.16 -8.99
N SER A 130 -10.12 6.51 -9.76
CA SER A 130 -11.28 7.28 -9.30
C SER A 130 -12.05 6.59 -8.18
N ARG A 131 -12.02 5.26 -8.10
CA ARG A 131 -12.63 4.48 -7.01
C ARG A 131 -11.68 4.27 -5.84
N PHE A 132 -10.40 4.04 -6.11
CA PHE A 132 -9.43 3.69 -5.09
C PHE A 132 -9.01 4.90 -4.25
N VAL A 133 -8.69 6.03 -4.87
CA VAL A 133 -8.21 7.23 -4.15
C VAL A 133 -9.19 7.68 -3.05
N PRO A 134 -10.52 7.81 -3.31
CA PRO A 134 -11.47 8.12 -2.25
C PRO A 134 -11.61 7.06 -1.16
N SER A 135 -11.14 5.82 -1.38
CA SER A 135 -11.18 4.75 -0.39
C SER A 135 -10.00 4.77 0.59
N ILE A 136 -8.92 5.51 0.29
CA ILE A 136 -7.70 5.57 1.10
C ILE A 136 -7.96 5.91 2.57
N PRO A 137 -8.90 6.80 2.95
CA PRO A 137 -9.20 7.03 4.35
C PRO A 137 -9.56 5.76 5.14
N GLY A 138 -10.14 4.75 4.49
CA GLY A 138 -10.43 3.44 5.10
C GLY A 138 -9.21 2.57 5.36
N TYR A 139 -8.02 2.97 4.91
CA TYR A 139 -6.75 2.25 5.10
C TYR A 139 -5.92 2.82 6.26
N VAL A 140 -6.28 4.02 6.73
CA VAL A 140 -5.51 4.75 7.77
C VAL A 140 -5.57 4.05 9.12
N TYR A 141 -6.74 3.53 9.47
CA TYR A 141 -6.95 2.87 10.75
C TYR A 141 -7.55 1.47 10.54
N ALA A 142 -7.24 0.58 11.47
CA ALA A 142 -7.93 -0.70 11.61
C ALA A 142 -8.22 -0.97 13.07
N THR A 143 -9.20 -1.82 13.37
CA THR A 143 -9.59 -2.17 14.73
C THR A 143 -9.52 -3.67 14.97
N SER A 144 -9.24 -4.06 16.20
CA SER A 144 -9.38 -5.41 16.72
C SER A 144 -10.03 -5.37 18.10
N ASP A 145 -10.25 -6.53 18.70
CA ASP A 145 -10.73 -6.61 20.09
C ASP A 145 -9.77 -5.93 21.08
N ALA A 146 -8.47 -5.89 20.75
CA ALA A 146 -7.45 -5.28 21.59
C ALA A 146 -7.38 -3.74 21.48
N GLY A 147 -7.88 -3.14 20.39
CA GLY A 147 -7.79 -1.69 20.19
C GLY A 147 -7.72 -1.25 18.73
N VAL A 148 -6.95 -0.19 18.46
CA VAL A 148 -6.84 0.46 17.16
C VAL A 148 -5.41 0.40 16.64
N TYR A 149 -5.26 0.11 15.35
CA TYR A 149 -4.02 0.21 14.60
C TYR A 149 -3.99 1.52 13.83
N VAL A 150 -2.86 2.22 13.90
CA VAL A 150 -2.56 3.38 13.06
C VAL A 150 -1.62 2.90 11.95
N ASN A 151 -2.19 2.66 10.77
CA ASN A 151 -1.51 2.04 9.64
C ASN A 151 -0.81 3.05 8.74
N LEU A 152 -1.50 4.13 8.40
CA LEU A 152 -0.97 5.19 7.54
C LEU A 152 -0.94 6.52 8.30
N TYR A 153 0.08 7.31 8.00
CA TYR A 153 0.23 8.64 8.55
C TYR A 153 -0.14 9.70 7.53
N GLY A 154 -0.94 10.67 7.98
CA GLY A 154 -1.39 11.78 7.17
C GLY A 154 -2.37 12.62 7.97
N ALA A 155 -2.45 13.92 7.72
CA ALA A 155 -3.35 14.82 8.43
C ALA A 155 -4.82 14.40 8.21
N ASN A 156 -5.50 14.01 9.29
CA ASN A 156 -6.88 13.53 9.24
C ASN A 156 -7.59 13.64 10.58
N GLN A 157 -8.92 13.43 10.55
CA GLN A 157 -9.75 13.23 11.72
C GLN A 157 -10.69 12.05 11.45
N ALA A 158 -10.89 11.18 12.45
CA ALA A 158 -11.72 9.98 12.32
C ALA A 158 -12.45 9.66 13.61
N GLY A 159 -13.73 9.30 13.51
CA GLY A 159 -14.48 8.64 14.56
C GLY A 159 -14.42 7.12 14.37
N ILE A 160 -13.89 6.40 15.34
CA ILE A 160 -13.62 4.97 15.26
C ILE A 160 -14.45 4.23 16.30
N THR A 161 -15.15 3.19 15.89
CA THR A 161 -15.82 2.27 16.81
C THR A 161 -14.92 1.08 17.09
N LEU A 162 -14.56 0.89 18.36
CA LEU A 162 -13.75 -0.23 18.81
C LEU A 162 -14.54 -1.56 18.83
N GLY A 163 -13.86 -2.69 18.95
CA GLY A 163 -14.47 -4.01 19.00
C GLY A 163 -15.50 -4.18 20.13
N ASN A 164 -15.38 -3.43 21.23
CA ASN A 164 -16.32 -3.39 22.34
C ASN A 164 -17.56 -2.47 22.11
N GLY A 165 -17.70 -1.90 20.92
CA GLY A 165 -18.80 -1.00 20.53
C GLY A 165 -18.64 0.45 20.99
N LYS A 166 -17.61 0.80 21.76
CA LYS A 166 -17.36 2.17 22.21
C LYS A 166 -16.63 2.98 21.14
N ARG A 167 -16.89 4.28 21.14
CA ARG A 167 -16.31 5.21 20.18
C ARG A 167 -15.09 5.94 20.75
N ILE A 168 -14.13 6.17 19.88
CA ILE A 168 -13.01 7.10 20.09
C ILE A 168 -12.95 8.04 18.89
N ASP A 169 -12.62 9.31 19.14
CA ASP A 169 -12.25 10.25 18.09
C ASP A 169 -10.73 10.36 18.06
N MET A 170 -10.15 10.23 16.88
CA MET A 170 -8.71 10.34 16.65
C MET A 170 -8.42 11.41 15.62
N SER A 171 -7.35 12.16 15.83
CA SER A 171 -6.81 13.05 14.79
C SER A 171 -5.32 12.93 14.69
N GLN A 172 -4.82 13.05 13.47
CA GLN A 172 -3.40 13.16 13.17
C GLN A 172 -3.11 14.54 12.60
N LYS A 173 -2.07 15.20 13.14
CA LYS A 173 -1.54 16.45 12.61
C LYS A 173 -0.09 16.21 12.23
N THR A 174 0.20 16.30 10.94
CA THR A 174 1.50 15.97 10.38
C THR A 174 1.65 16.50 8.97
N SER A 175 2.88 16.70 8.52
CA SER A 175 3.27 16.89 7.11
C SER A 175 3.94 15.65 6.54
N TYR A 176 3.70 14.46 7.12
CA TYR A 176 4.22 13.19 6.60
C TYR A 176 3.80 12.96 5.13
N PRO A 177 4.65 12.46 4.24
CA PRO A 177 5.99 11.90 4.49
C PRO A 177 7.15 12.91 4.43
N TRP A 178 6.89 14.20 4.28
CA TRP A 178 7.92 15.24 4.15
C TRP A 178 8.60 15.56 5.48
N GLU A 179 7.86 15.47 6.59
CA GLU A 179 8.35 15.66 7.94
C GLU A 179 7.99 14.45 8.81
N GLY A 180 8.90 14.03 9.69
CA GLY A 180 8.71 12.86 10.55
C GLY A 180 7.86 13.11 11.79
N ASN A 181 7.50 14.37 12.09
CA ASN A 181 6.70 14.70 13.27
C ASN A 181 5.22 14.35 13.06
N ILE A 182 4.67 13.56 13.97
CA ILE A 182 3.27 13.15 13.95
C ILE A 182 2.69 13.40 15.34
N GLU A 183 1.72 14.32 15.42
CA GLU A 183 0.93 14.58 16.62
C GLU A 183 -0.37 13.78 16.52
N LEU A 184 -0.56 12.86 17.46
CA LEU A 184 -1.76 12.02 17.52
C LEU A 184 -2.58 12.44 18.74
N THR A 185 -3.80 12.91 18.50
CA THR A 185 -4.77 13.20 19.57
C THR A 185 -5.83 12.11 19.59
N VAL A 186 -6.10 11.58 20.80
CA VAL A 186 -7.08 10.51 21.02
C VAL A 186 -8.06 10.95 22.09
N THR A 187 -9.33 10.97 21.75
CA THR A 187 -10.42 11.40 22.65
C THR A 187 -11.45 10.28 22.76
N PRO A 188 -11.39 9.46 23.81
CA PRO A 188 -12.39 8.43 24.04
C PRO A 188 -13.71 9.03 24.51
N GLU A 189 -14.84 8.48 24.05
CA GLU A 189 -16.19 8.87 24.47
C GLU A 189 -16.40 8.70 25.99
N SER A 190 -15.77 7.70 26.59
CA SER A 190 -15.82 7.42 28.02
C SER A 190 -14.49 6.81 28.49
N LYS A 191 -14.22 6.85 29.79
CA LYS A 191 -13.05 6.20 30.38
C LYS A 191 -13.06 4.70 30.07
N GLN A 192 -12.00 4.24 29.38
CA GLN A 192 -11.83 2.85 28.97
C GLN A 192 -10.37 2.51 28.72
N GLU A 193 -10.05 1.24 28.81
CA GLU A 193 -8.73 0.71 28.43
C GLU A 193 -8.81 0.14 27.02
N PHE A 194 -7.82 0.46 26.19
CA PHE A 194 -7.61 -0.12 24.87
C PHE A 194 -6.16 0.16 24.44
N SER A 195 -5.70 -0.62 23.49
CA SER A 195 -4.36 -0.46 22.93
C SER A 195 -4.37 0.43 21.68
N ILE A 196 -3.32 1.22 21.51
CA ILE A 196 -3.04 1.94 20.27
C ILE A 196 -1.75 1.35 19.69
N MET A 197 -1.87 0.64 18.57
CA MET A 197 -0.76 0.04 17.86
C MET A 197 -0.28 1.00 16.77
N LEU A 198 0.87 1.62 16.99
CA LEU A 198 1.50 2.54 16.03
C LEU A 198 2.43 1.76 15.12
N ARG A 199 2.24 1.88 13.82
CA ARG A 199 3.18 1.31 12.85
C ARG A 199 4.47 2.11 12.83
N ILE A 200 5.59 1.42 12.91
CA ILE A 200 6.90 1.98 12.58
C ILE A 200 7.22 1.52 11.16
N PRO A 201 7.30 2.44 10.19
CA PRO A 201 7.60 2.06 8.80
C PRO A 201 8.94 1.36 8.67
N GLY A 202 9.00 0.28 7.91
CA GLY A 202 10.24 -0.50 7.75
C GLY A 202 11.40 0.31 7.15
N TRP A 203 11.11 1.34 6.35
CA TRP A 203 12.15 2.21 5.79
C TRP A 203 12.86 3.07 6.85
N VAL A 204 12.27 3.31 8.02
CA VAL A 204 12.95 3.95 9.15
C VAL A 204 14.06 3.06 9.71
N ASP A 205 13.88 1.74 9.63
CA ASP A 205 14.86 0.72 10.01
C ASP A 205 15.76 0.30 8.83
N ASN A 206 15.94 1.14 7.82
CA ASN A 206 16.72 0.84 6.62
C ASN A 206 16.24 -0.38 5.81
N ARG A 207 14.98 -0.75 5.95
CA ARG A 207 14.35 -1.82 5.17
C ARG A 207 13.41 -1.23 4.12
N PRO A 208 13.87 -1.00 2.87
CA PRO A 208 13.03 -0.41 1.82
C PRO A 208 11.83 -1.27 1.46
N VAL A 209 11.96 -2.59 1.61
CA VAL A 209 10.90 -3.59 1.42
C VAL A 209 11.05 -4.68 2.50
N PRO A 210 10.00 -5.43 2.84
CA PRO A 210 10.07 -6.49 3.86
C PRO A 210 10.73 -7.79 3.34
N SER A 211 11.81 -7.66 2.58
CA SER A 211 12.60 -8.74 1.99
C SER A 211 14.01 -8.24 1.69
N ASP A 212 14.87 -9.10 1.18
CA ASP A 212 16.24 -8.79 0.73
C ASP A 212 16.33 -8.36 -0.76
N LEU A 213 15.18 -8.18 -1.42
CA LEU A 213 15.12 -7.80 -2.85
C LEU A 213 15.78 -6.45 -3.12
N TYR A 214 15.65 -5.52 -2.18
CA TYR A 214 16.27 -4.18 -2.25
C TYR A 214 16.89 -3.81 -0.91
N THR A 215 18.02 -3.12 -0.98
CA THR A 215 18.73 -2.56 0.18
C THR A 215 19.15 -1.13 -0.12
N TYR A 216 19.22 -0.29 0.90
CA TYR A 216 19.81 1.04 0.75
C TYR A 216 21.33 0.93 0.67
N MET A 217 21.92 1.58 -0.34
CA MET A 217 23.37 1.55 -0.58
C MET A 217 24.18 2.35 0.46
N ASN A 218 23.60 3.44 0.98
CA ASN A 218 24.22 4.32 1.96
C ASN A 218 23.17 4.75 2.97
N ALA A 219 22.88 3.89 3.93
CA ALA A 219 22.09 4.27 5.07
C ALA A 219 22.97 5.10 6.03
N CYS A 220 23.09 6.40 5.78
CA CYS A 220 23.54 7.32 6.81
C CYS A 220 22.35 7.54 7.77
N LEU A 221 22.48 6.98 8.95
CA LEU A 221 21.67 7.32 10.11
C LEU A 221 22.11 8.65 10.69
#